data_b1a6e56480beb42298d84a631cb04812
#
_entry.id   b1a6e56480beb42298d84a631cb04812
#
_cell.length_a   1.000
_cell.length_b   1.000
_cell.length_c   1.000
_cell.angle_alpha   90.00
_cell.angle_beta   90.00
_cell.angle_gamma   90.00
#
_symmetry.space_group_name_H-M   'P 1'
#
loop_
_entity.id
_entity.type
_entity.pdbx_description
1 polymer ?
#
loop_
_entity_poly.entity_id
_entity_poly.type
_entity_poly.pdbx_seq_one_letter_code
_entity_poly.pdbx_strand_id
1 'polypeptide(L)'
;VSLALVGPGEGGRRFFSRLRQAARRSGLARTVTLKVVLFALACLVIVAVLAAKLGNIDFFAHRVQYRAVLTDATGLQPAADVKIAGVTVGEVDSIQVRHGEALVTFSVNKGVKLPTDTKVGMQWQNVIGNQYLYLYPGTSPVDLRPGATIPASQDVASPNIGAFLNALEPVLSAVQPTEANEVVVAFAQALSGNEAQLNQLIDS
;
A
#
# COMPACT_ATOMS: atom_id res chain seq x y z
N VAL A 1 38.16 23.50 -90.15
CA VAL A 1 37.03 23.74 -89.16
C VAL A 1 36.71 22.42 -88.51
N SER A 2 37.17 22.22 -87.25
CA SER A 2 37.01 20.97 -86.51
C SER A 2 35.87 21.13 -85.50
N LEU A 3 34.84 20.39 -85.61
CA LEU A 3 33.71 20.35 -84.68
C LEU A 3 34.04 19.35 -83.59
N ALA A 4 34.23 19.77 -82.35
CA ALA A 4 34.43 18.94 -81.16
C ALA A 4 33.06 18.50 -80.63
N LEU A 5 32.79 17.20 -80.63
CA LEU A 5 31.67 16.57 -80.00
C LEU A 5 31.85 16.61 -78.46
N VAL A 6 31.01 17.37 -77.76
CA VAL A 6 30.89 17.36 -76.33
C VAL A 6 30.09 16.14 -75.88
N GLY A 7 30.75 15.23 -75.21
CA GLY A 7 30.10 14.04 -74.64
C GLY A 7 29.20 14.37 -73.44
N PRO A 8 28.15 13.54 -73.15
CA PRO A 8 27.20 13.83 -72.08
C PRO A 8 27.87 13.72 -70.70
N GLY A 9 27.74 14.80 -69.92
CA GLY A 9 28.43 15.05 -68.71
C GLY A 9 28.20 14.01 -67.59
N GLU A 10 29.29 13.68 -66.92
CA GLU A 10 29.38 12.81 -65.71
C GLU A 10 28.56 13.28 -64.48
N GLY A 11 27.94 14.45 -64.58
CA GLY A 11 27.14 15.04 -63.48
C GLY A 11 25.86 14.28 -63.15
N GLY A 12 25.25 13.65 -64.18
CA GLY A 12 23.98 12.92 -64.01
C GLY A 12 24.10 11.64 -63.18
N ARG A 13 25.20 10.91 -63.34
CA ARG A 13 25.39 9.61 -62.64
C ARG A 13 25.63 9.80 -61.15
N ARG A 14 26.26 10.86 -60.71
CA ARG A 14 26.52 11.19 -59.29
C ARG A 14 25.27 11.72 -58.57
N PHE A 15 24.37 12.36 -59.27
CA PHE A 15 23.10 12.84 -58.73
C PHE A 15 22.13 11.68 -58.44
N PHE A 16 21.96 10.74 -59.38
CA PHE A 16 21.10 9.57 -59.19
C PHE A 16 21.64 8.60 -58.15
N SER A 17 22.96 8.49 -57.95
CA SER A 17 23.52 7.63 -56.89
C SER A 17 23.24 8.19 -55.47
N ARG A 18 23.26 9.51 -55.29
CA ARG A 18 22.91 10.16 -54.02
C ARG A 18 21.43 10.03 -53.69
N LEU A 19 20.56 10.12 -54.66
CA LEU A 19 19.11 9.92 -54.41
C LEU A 19 18.77 8.47 -54.05
N ARG A 20 19.43 7.48 -54.63
CA ARG A 20 19.27 6.07 -54.27
C ARG A 20 19.80 5.77 -52.86
N GLN A 21 20.89 6.40 -52.42
CA GLN A 21 21.42 6.26 -51.09
C GLN A 21 20.51 6.93 -50.01
N ALA A 22 19.91 8.06 -50.32
CA ALA A 22 18.93 8.72 -49.45
C ALA A 22 17.65 7.90 -49.27
N ALA A 23 17.14 7.30 -50.37
CA ALA A 23 15.97 6.42 -50.33
C ALA A 23 16.21 5.11 -49.54
N ARG A 24 17.42 4.52 -49.62
CA ARG A 24 17.79 3.37 -48.77
C ARG A 24 17.90 3.70 -47.28
N ARG A 25 18.41 4.88 -46.96
CA ARG A 25 18.49 5.35 -45.53
C ARG A 25 17.12 5.60 -44.93
N SER A 26 16.14 6.06 -45.71
CA SER A 26 14.78 6.27 -45.21
C SER A 26 14.02 4.95 -44.96
N GLY A 27 14.28 3.91 -45.73
CA GLY A 27 13.68 2.58 -45.52
C GLY A 27 14.26 1.88 -44.26
N LEU A 28 15.58 1.92 -44.07
CA LEU A 28 16.24 1.37 -42.89
C LEU A 28 15.87 2.14 -41.62
N ALA A 29 15.80 3.47 -41.71
CA ALA A 29 15.37 4.30 -40.58
C ALA A 29 13.93 3.97 -40.17
N ARG A 30 13.00 3.81 -41.10
CA ARG A 30 11.61 3.43 -40.84
C ARG A 30 11.49 2.07 -40.13
N THR A 31 12.22 1.05 -40.58
CA THR A 31 12.18 -0.29 -39.98
C THR A 31 12.82 -0.30 -38.59
N VAL A 32 13.89 0.44 -38.38
CA VAL A 32 14.51 0.60 -37.07
C VAL A 32 13.59 1.35 -36.11
N THR A 33 13.00 2.46 -36.57
CA THR A 33 12.04 3.23 -35.78
C THR A 33 10.82 2.38 -35.40
N LEU A 34 10.27 1.60 -36.34
CA LEU A 34 9.15 0.71 -36.05
C LEU A 34 9.50 -0.35 -35.00
N LYS A 35 10.69 -0.95 -35.09
CA LYS A 35 11.17 -1.93 -34.10
C LYS A 35 11.34 -1.29 -32.72
N VAL A 36 11.90 -0.08 -32.64
CA VAL A 36 12.06 0.65 -31.38
C VAL A 36 10.71 1.03 -30.78
N VAL A 37 9.78 1.51 -31.57
CA VAL A 37 8.41 1.82 -31.11
C VAL A 37 7.69 0.58 -30.63
N LEU A 38 7.79 -0.54 -31.34
CA LEU A 38 7.18 -1.80 -30.94
C LEU A 38 7.78 -2.33 -29.62
N PHE A 39 9.09 -2.23 -29.49
CA PHE A 39 9.79 -2.60 -28.25
C PHE A 39 9.40 -1.70 -27.09
N ALA A 40 9.36 -0.39 -27.29
CA ALA A 40 8.93 0.56 -26.27
C ALA A 40 7.48 0.30 -25.83
N LEU A 41 6.59 0.00 -26.79
CA LEU A 41 5.20 -0.35 -26.50
C LEU A 41 5.10 -1.65 -25.70
N ALA A 42 5.88 -2.66 -26.05
CA ALA A 42 5.93 -3.93 -25.31
C ALA A 42 6.43 -3.72 -23.87
N CYS A 43 7.49 -2.93 -23.67
CA CYS A 43 7.99 -2.57 -22.33
C CYS A 43 6.93 -1.82 -21.53
N LEU A 44 6.22 -0.88 -22.15
CA LEU A 44 5.17 -0.10 -21.50
C LEU A 44 4.01 -0.99 -21.06
N VAL A 45 3.60 -1.95 -21.89
CA VAL A 45 2.57 -2.94 -21.54
C VAL A 45 3.02 -3.81 -20.38
N ILE A 46 4.27 -4.29 -20.38
CA ILE A 46 4.82 -5.10 -19.28
C ILE A 46 4.82 -4.29 -17.97
N VAL A 47 5.29 -3.05 -18.01
CA VAL A 47 5.30 -2.16 -16.85
C VAL A 47 3.87 -1.90 -16.35
N ALA A 48 2.93 -1.65 -17.25
CA ALA A 48 1.52 -1.45 -16.90
C ALA A 48 0.90 -2.69 -16.24
N VAL A 49 1.19 -3.89 -16.76
CA VAL A 49 0.72 -5.16 -16.18
C VAL A 49 1.34 -5.39 -14.80
N LEU A 50 2.64 -5.13 -14.66
CA LEU A 50 3.32 -5.25 -13.36
C LEU A 50 2.77 -4.24 -12.35
N ALA A 51 2.57 -2.99 -12.75
CA ALA A 51 1.99 -1.96 -11.89
C ALA A 51 0.57 -2.33 -11.44
N ALA A 52 -0.26 -2.87 -12.35
CA ALA A 52 -1.59 -3.35 -12.03
C ALA A 52 -1.57 -4.54 -11.04
N LYS A 53 -0.62 -5.47 -11.22
CA LYS A 53 -0.45 -6.64 -10.34
C LYS A 53 0.07 -6.26 -8.95
N LEU A 54 1.06 -5.36 -8.89
CA LEU A 54 1.67 -4.91 -7.63
C LEU A 54 0.75 -3.94 -6.87
N GLY A 55 -0.01 -3.12 -7.60
CA GLY A 55 -0.98 -2.19 -7.01
C GLY A 55 -2.24 -2.86 -6.47
N ASN A 56 -2.38 -4.18 -6.61
CA ASN A 56 -3.61 -4.92 -6.28
C ASN A 56 -4.88 -4.25 -6.87
N ILE A 57 -4.68 -3.58 -8.02
CA ILE A 57 -5.74 -2.85 -8.71
C ILE A 57 -6.54 -3.87 -9.52
N ASP A 58 -7.57 -4.41 -8.89
CA ASP A 58 -8.56 -5.23 -9.58
C ASP A 58 -9.46 -4.33 -10.43
N PHE A 59 -8.98 -3.94 -11.61
CA PHE A 59 -9.73 -3.10 -12.57
C PHE A 59 -11.11 -3.69 -12.94
N PHE A 60 -11.33 -4.97 -12.72
CA PHE A 60 -12.57 -5.68 -13.03
C PHE A 60 -13.33 -6.13 -11.79
N ALA A 61 -12.87 -5.81 -10.57
CA ALA A 61 -13.63 -6.12 -9.39
C ALA A 61 -14.92 -5.28 -9.39
N HIS A 62 -16.05 -5.93 -9.58
CA HIS A 62 -17.35 -5.33 -9.39
C HIS A 62 -17.50 -5.09 -7.89
N ARG A 63 -17.23 -3.87 -7.43
CA ARG A 63 -17.34 -3.48 -6.03
C ARG A 63 -18.65 -2.76 -5.76
N VAL A 64 -19.17 -2.92 -4.57
CA VAL A 64 -20.35 -2.22 -4.07
C VAL A 64 -19.90 -1.24 -3.01
N GLN A 65 -20.30 0.03 -3.18
CA GLN A 65 -19.89 1.09 -2.29
C GLN A 65 -20.89 1.24 -1.13
N TYR A 66 -20.33 1.49 0.06
CA TYR A 66 -21.06 1.79 1.29
C TYR A 66 -20.42 2.98 2.00
N ARG A 67 -21.06 3.47 3.03
CA ARG A 67 -20.54 4.53 3.90
C ARG A 67 -20.65 4.09 5.35
N ALA A 68 -19.76 4.60 6.19
CA ALA A 68 -19.83 4.45 7.63
C ALA A 68 -19.53 5.79 8.29
N VAL A 69 -20.25 6.07 9.36
CA VAL A 69 -19.97 7.21 10.23
C VAL A 69 -19.19 6.68 11.43
N LEU A 70 -17.97 7.17 11.59
CA LEU A 70 -17.08 6.82 12.70
C LEU A 70 -16.87 8.02 13.59
N THR A 71 -16.82 7.79 14.88
CA THR A 71 -16.52 8.84 15.88
C THR A 71 -15.06 9.30 15.77
N ASP A 72 -14.16 8.36 15.43
CA ASP A 72 -12.74 8.62 15.23
C ASP A 72 -12.24 7.78 14.04
N ALA A 73 -11.44 8.38 13.17
CA ALA A 73 -10.81 7.72 12.03
C ALA A 73 -9.28 7.93 12.03
N THR A 74 -8.69 8.16 13.20
CA THR A 74 -7.26 8.39 13.35
C THR A 74 -6.47 7.19 12.85
N GLY A 75 -5.50 7.42 11.94
CA GLY A 75 -4.65 6.38 11.37
C GLY A 75 -5.27 5.59 10.21
N LEU A 76 -6.56 5.81 9.90
CA LEU A 76 -7.18 5.26 8.70
C LEU A 76 -6.81 6.11 7.48
N GLN A 77 -6.48 5.48 6.38
CA GLN A 77 -6.09 6.14 5.14
C GLN A 77 -6.93 5.66 3.95
N PRO A 78 -7.06 6.47 2.89
CA PRO A 78 -7.55 5.97 1.61
C PRO A 78 -6.70 4.78 1.14
N ALA A 79 -7.34 3.83 0.46
CA ALA A 79 -6.77 2.53 0.06
C ALA A 79 -6.42 1.59 1.23
N ALA A 80 -6.82 1.90 2.48
CA ALA A 80 -6.74 0.94 3.58
C ALA A 80 -7.67 -0.25 3.33
N ASP A 81 -7.26 -1.42 3.79
CA ASP A 81 -8.05 -2.65 3.67
C ASP A 81 -9.39 -2.54 4.40
N VAL A 82 -10.43 -3.15 3.83
CA VAL A 82 -11.68 -3.47 4.53
C VAL A 82 -11.71 -4.97 4.76
N LYS A 83 -11.84 -5.41 6.02
CA LYS A 83 -11.76 -6.83 6.39
C LYS A 83 -13.00 -7.32 7.12
N ILE A 84 -13.33 -8.59 6.87
CA ILE A 84 -14.31 -9.39 7.61
C ILE A 84 -13.62 -10.67 8.07
N ALA A 85 -13.67 -11.00 9.34
CA ALA A 85 -13.03 -12.20 9.88
C ALA A 85 -11.55 -12.36 9.47
N GLY A 86 -10.81 -11.23 9.36
CA GLY A 86 -9.41 -11.21 8.96
C GLY A 86 -9.15 -11.27 7.44
N VAL A 87 -10.19 -11.51 6.63
CA VAL A 87 -10.07 -11.59 5.16
C VAL A 87 -10.34 -10.22 4.56
N THR A 88 -9.47 -9.76 3.65
CA THR A 88 -9.69 -8.51 2.89
C THR A 88 -10.83 -8.70 1.90
N VAL A 89 -11.89 -7.94 2.07
CA VAL A 89 -13.09 -7.97 1.24
C VAL A 89 -13.32 -6.70 0.44
N GLY A 90 -12.50 -5.67 0.65
CA GLY A 90 -12.64 -4.39 -0.01
C GLY A 90 -11.56 -3.40 0.39
N GLU A 91 -11.80 -2.12 0.09
CA GLU A 91 -10.90 -1.02 0.43
C GLU A 91 -11.66 0.25 0.79
N VAL A 92 -10.99 1.16 1.50
CA VAL A 92 -11.48 2.49 1.83
C VAL A 92 -11.26 3.40 0.62
N ASP A 93 -12.34 3.99 0.10
CA ASP A 93 -12.28 4.88 -1.07
C ASP A 93 -11.92 6.31 -0.66
N SER A 94 -12.57 6.83 0.39
CA SER A 94 -12.34 8.21 0.85
C SER A 94 -12.80 8.42 2.29
N ILE A 95 -12.21 9.42 2.94
CA ILE A 95 -12.54 9.83 4.31
C ILE A 95 -12.82 11.32 4.29
N GLN A 96 -13.94 11.73 4.87
CA GLN A 96 -14.36 13.13 4.93
C GLN A 96 -14.88 13.45 6.34
N VAL A 97 -14.62 14.66 6.83
CA VAL A 97 -15.20 15.11 8.09
C VAL A 97 -16.55 15.75 7.82
N ARG A 98 -17.59 15.30 8.51
CA ARG A 98 -18.93 15.89 8.47
C ARG A 98 -19.51 15.98 9.89
N HIS A 99 -19.93 17.18 10.26
CA HIS A 99 -20.54 17.47 11.59
C HIS A 99 -19.70 17.02 12.79
N GLY A 100 -18.36 17.02 12.64
CA GLY A 100 -17.46 16.57 13.72
C GLY A 100 -17.19 15.06 13.74
N GLU A 101 -17.80 14.29 12.84
CA GLU A 101 -17.60 12.85 12.69
C GLU A 101 -16.89 12.53 11.37
N ALA A 102 -16.27 11.36 11.29
CA ALA A 102 -15.62 10.88 10.09
C ALA A 102 -16.61 10.08 9.22
N LEU A 103 -16.95 10.60 8.05
CA LEU A 103 -17.68 9.87 7.04
C LEU A 103 -16.69 9.11 6.16
N VAL A 104 -16.61 7.81 6.36
CA VAL A 104 -15.76 6.89 5.60
C VAL A 104 -16.58 6.26 4.49
N THR A 105 -16.12 6.44 3.25
CA THR A 105 -16.68 5.75 2.09
C THR A 105 -15.77 4.57 1.76
N PHE A 106 -16.32 3.40 1.62
CA PHE A 106 -15.59 2.18 1.33
C PHE A 106 -16.32 1.31 0.32
N SER A 107 -15.59 0.48 -0.37
CA SER A 107 -16.11 -0.46 -1.34
C SER A 107 -15.81 -1.90 -0.91
N VAL A 108 -16.76 -2.80 -1.15
CA VAL A 108 -16.64 -4.25 -0.89
C VAL A 108 -16.86 -5.04 -2.16
N ASN A 109 -16.20 -6.16 -2.30
CA ASN A 109 -16.32 -7.07 -3.43
C ASN A 109 -17.78 -7.55 -3.59
N LYS A 110 -18.25 -7.59 -4.83
CA LYS A 110 -19.59 -8.08 -5.15
C LYS A 110 -19.76 -9.53 -4.64
N GLY A 111 -20.83 -9.76 -3.91
CA GLY A 111 -21.11 -11.08 -3.29
C GLY A 111 -20.86 -11.11 -1.78
N VAL A 112 -20.17 -10.13 -1.23
CA VAL A 112 -20.08 -9.94 0.22
C VAL A 112 -21.41 -9.35 0.70
N LYS A 113 -22.10 -10.08 1.57
CA LYS A 113 -23.35 -9.65 2.18
C LYS A 113 -23.06 -8.89 3.46
N LEU A 114 -23.65 -7.72 3.59
CA LEU A 114 -23.56 -6.89 4.79
C LEU A 114 -24.98 -6.75 5.39
N PRO A 115 -25.29 -7.49 6.46
CA PRO A 115 -26.55 -7.32 7.18
C PRO A 115 -26.75 -5.89 7.67
N THR A 116 -28.00 -5.46 7.86
CA THR A 116 -28.34 -4.09 8.32
C THR A 116 -27.83 -3.78 9.73
N ASP A 117 -27.55 -4.79 10.53
CA ASP A 117 -26.98 -4.71 11.88
C ASP A 117 -25.44 -4.88 11.89
N THR A 118 -24.79 -4.80 10.71
CA THR A 118 -23.33 -4.82 10.60
C THR A 118 -22.73 -3.64 11.37
N LYS A 119 -21.82 -3.95 12.28
CA LYS A 119 -21.02 -2.94 12.99
C LYS A 119 -19.72 -2.70 12.24
N VAL A 120 -19.19 -1.51 12.41
CA VAL A 120 -17.92 -1.09 11.81
C VAL A 120 -16.97 -0.60 12.91
N GLY A 121 -15.71 -0.87 12.77
CA GLY A 121 -14.67 -0.36 13.67
C GLY A 121 -13.34 -0.35 12.96
N MET A 122 -12.32 0.13 13.64
CA MET A 122 -10.97 0.12 13.10
C MET A 122 -10.08 -0.79 13.93
N GLN A 123 -9.12 -1.41 13.27
CA GLN A 123 -8.11 -2.24 13.93
C GLN A 123 -6.72 -1.91 13.42
N TRP A 124 -5.72 -2.15 14.27
CA TRP A 124 -4.32 -1.93 13.93
C TRP A 124 -3.85 -2.98 12.93
N GLN A 125 -3.26 -2.51 11.84
CA GLN A 125 -2.61 -3.36 10.86
C GLN A 125 -1.17 -3.68 11.27
N ASN A 126 -0.52 -2.73 11.93
CA ASN A 126 0.86 -2.85 12.37
C ASN A 126 1.14 -1.95 13.59
N VAL A 127 2.32 -2.13 14.18
CA VAL A 127 2.78 -1.36 15.35
C VAL A 127 3.12 0.11 15.03
N ILE A 128 3.21 0.48 13.75
CA ILE A 128 3.54 1.85 13.31
C ILE A 128 2.30 2.75 13.29
N GLY A 129 1.09 2.18 13.48
CA GLY A 129 -0.14 2.95 13.60
C GLY A 129 -1.04 2.94 12.36
N ASN A 130 -0.70 2.17 11.31
CA ASN A 130 -1.63 1.99 10.20
C ASN A 130 -2.83 1.19 10.67
N GLN A 131 -4.02 1.65 10.28
CA GLN A 131 -5.27 1.00 10.61
C GLN A 131 -6.00 0.52 9.36
N TYR A 132 -6.87 -0.46 9.53
CA TYR A 132 -7.78 -0.95 8.52
C TYR A 132 -9.21 -0.93 9.05
N LEU A 133 -10.17 -0.86 8.14
CA LEU A 133 -11.58 -0.89 8.47
C LEU A 133 -12.01 -2.33 8.70
N TYR A 134 -12.57 -2.62 9.86
CA TYR A 134 -13.08 -3.94 10.19
C TYR A 134 -14.60 -3.94 10.25
N LEU A 135 -15.21 -4.85 9.51
CA LEU A 135 -16.65 -5.04 9.51
C LEU A 135 -17.00 -6.26 10.35
N TYR A 136 -17.92 -6.08 11.26
CA TYR A 136 -18.51 -7.12 12.09
C TYR A 136 -19.90 -7.43 11.56
N PRO A 137 -20.06 -8.44 10.68
CA PRO A 137 -21.37 -8.78 10.16
C PRO A 137 -22.31 -9.15 11.29
N GLY A 138 -23.53 -8.64 11.22
CA GLY A 138 -24.58 -8.99 12.16
C GLY A 138 -25.31 -10.27 11.75
N THR A 139 -26.48 -10.46 12.33
CA THR A 139 -27.34 -11.65 12.11
C THR A 139 -28.66 -11.30 11.44
N SER A 140 -28.86 -10.03 11.07
CA SER A 140 -30.08 -9.59 10.39
C SER A 140 -30.29 -10.35 9.07
N PRO A 141 -31.51 -10.81 8.78
CA PRO A 141 -31.84 -11.44 7.50
C PRO A 141 -31.88 -10.45 6.34
N VAL A 142 -31.82 -9.14 6.61
CA VAL A 142 -31.90 -8.07 5.62
C VAL A 142 -30.51 -7.49 5.39
N ASP A 143 -30.07 -7.46 4.14
CA ASP A 143 -28.79 -6.88 3.75
C ASP A 143 -28.89 -5.36 3.53
N LEU A 144 -27.82 -4.65 3.79
CA LEU A 144 -27.66 -3.24 3.46
C LEU A 144 -27.80 -3.03 1.94
N ARG A 145 -28.54 -2.01 1.56
CA ARG A 145 -28.64 -1.58 0.15
C ARG A 145 -27.32 -0.96 -0.31
N PRO A 146 -26.94 -1.13 -1.58
CA PRO A 146 -25.82 -0.40 -2.16
C PRO A 146 -25.90 1.10 -1.87
N GLY A 147 -24.82 1.71 -1.43
CA GLY A 147 -24.76 3.12 -1.04
C GLY A 147 -25.33 3.44 0.34
N ALA A 148 -25.80 2.46 1.10
CA ALA A 148 -26.29 2.68 2.47
C ALA A 148 -25.17 3.20 3.38
N THR A 149 -25.59 3.91 4.43
CA THR A 149 -24.69 4.43 5.46
C THR A 149 -24.90 3.65 6.76
N ILE A 150 -23.83 3.11 7.31
CA ILE A 150 -23.78 2.53 8.65
C ILE A 150 -23.70 3.71 9.63
N PRO A 151 -24.65 3.84 10.57
CA PRO A 151 -24.68 4.97 11.50
C PRO A 151 -23.61 4.86 12.58
N ALA A 152 -23.26 5.98 13.20
CA ALA A 152 -22.30 6.03 14.31
C ALA A 152 -22.69 5.14 15.52
N SER A 153 -23.98 4.82 15.69
CA SER A 153 -24.45 3.89 16.73
C SER A 153 -23.96 2.45 16.53
N GLN A 154 -23.50 2.13 15.33
CA GLN A 154 -22.90 0.84 14.99
C GLN A 154 -21.37 0.90 14.91
N ASP A 155 -20.78 2.05 15.30
CA ASP A 155 -19.32 2.19 15.43
C ASP A 155 -18.83 1.42 16.66
N VAL A 156 -17.81 0.58 16.46
CA VAL A 156 -17.11 -0.13 17.52
C VAL A 156 -15.84 0.63 17.84
N ALA A 157 -15.74 1.14 19.06
CA ALA A 157 -14.60 1.90 19.51
C ALA A 157 -13.28 1.21 19.15
N SER A 158 -12.41 1.95 18.48
CA SER A 158 -11.08 1.46 18.10
C SER A 158 -10.22 1.27 19.34
N PRO A 159 -9.36 0.23 19.39
CA PRO A 159 -8.37 0.09 20.43
C PRO A 159 -7.45 1.32 20.41
N ASN A 160 -7.52 2.13 21.46
CA ASN A 160 -6.67 3.31 21.62
C ASN A 160 -5.44 2.94 22.45
N ILE A 161 -4.24 3.17 21.90
CA ILE A 161 -2.97 2.89 22.59
C ILE A 161 -2.85 3.68 23.87
N GLY A 162 -3.42 4.89 23.92
CA GLY A 162 -3.48 5.70 25.13
C GLY A 162 -4.29 5.02 26.25
N ALA A 163 -5.44 4.44 25.91
CA ALA A 163 -6.24 3.67 26.86
C ALA A 163 -5.50 2.42 27.36
N PHE A 164 -4.75 1.76 26.48
CA PHE A 164 -3.90 0.63 26.85
C PHE A 164 -2.76 1.05 27.78
N LEU A 165 -2.06 2.14 27.46
CA LEU A 165 -0.98 2.67 28.31
C LEU A 165 -1.51 3.12 29.68
N ASN A 166 -2.67 3.77 29.73
CA ASN A 166 -3.32 4.14 30.97
C ASN A 166 -3.73 2.90 31.80
N ALA A 167 -4.14 1.82 31.14
CA ALA A 167 -4.44 0.56 31.83
C ALA A 167 -3.19 -0.13 32.40
N LEU A 168 -2.00 0.17 31.86
CA LEU A 168 -0.72 -0.31 32.40
C LEU A 168 -0.19 0.54 33.56
N GLU A 169 -0.67 1.78 33.74
CA GLU A 169 -0.23 2.68 34.79
C GLU A 169 -0.25 2.05 36.20
N PRO A 170 -1.31 1.32 36.63
CA PRO A 170 -1.33 0.66 37.92
C PRO A 170 -0.25 -0.42 38.08
N VAL A 171 0.05 -1.12 36.99
CA VAL A 171 1.08 -2.18 36.95
C VAL A 171 2.46 -1.56 37.08
N LEU A 172 2.72 -0.50 36.31
CA LEU A 172 3.99 0.23 36.35
C LEU A 172 4.21 0.95 37.69
N SER A 173 3.13 1.47 38.28
CA SER A 173 3.18 2.14 39.59
C SER A 173 3.34 1.15 40.75
N ALA A 174 2.95 -0.10 40.57
CA ALA A 174 3.14 -1.16 41.57
C ALA A 174 4.60 -1.61 41.69
N VAL A 175 5.44 -1.35 40.66
CA VAL A 175 6.90 -1.59 40.72
C VAL A 175 7.52 -0.44 41.54
N GLN A 176 7.75 -0.67 42.81
CA GLN A 176 8.41 0.32 43.67
C GLN A 176 9.87 0.46 43.27
N PRO A 177 10.36 1.66 42.90
CA PRO A 177 11.75 1.86 42.50
C PRO A 177 12.76 1.47 43.58
N THR A 178 12.35 1.52 44.86
CA THR A 178 13.15 1.09 45.99
C THR A 178 13.42 -0.41 45.99
N GLU A 179 12.41 -1.23 45.74
CA GLU A 179 12.57 -2.69 45.70
C GLU A 179 13.42 -3.14 44.51
N ALA A 180 13.25 -2.51 43.34
CA ALA A 180 14.09 -2.76 42.15
C ALA A 180 15.56 -2.39 42.44
N ASN A 181 15.81 -1.28 43.15
CA ASN A 181 17.15 -0.85 43.53
C ASN A 181 17.77 -1.78 44.55
N GLU A 182 17.01 -2.31 45.53
CA GLU A 182 17.48 -3.29 46.52
C GLU A 182 17.93 -4.58 45.83
N VAL A 183 17.18 -5.06 44.85
CA VAL A 183 17.58 -6.26 44.05
C VAL A 183 18.88 -5.99 43.30
N VAL A 184 19.03 -4.84 42.65
CA VAL A 184 20.27 -4.46 41.94
C VAL A 184 21.45 -4.35 42.90
N VAL A 185 21.26 -3.74 44.08
CA VAL A 185 22.29 -3.59 45.11
C VAL A 185 22.65 -4.96 45.69
N ALA A 186 21.68 -5.82 46.00
CA ALA A 186 21.94 -7.18 46.48
C ALA A 186 22.70 -8.01 45.42
N PHE A 187 22.37 -7.87 44.14
CA PHE A 187 23.11 -8.53 43.07
C PHE A 187 24.54 -8.01 42.93
N ALA A 188 24.73 -6.71 43.01
CA ALA A 188 26.05 -6.08 43.01
C ALA A 188 26.90 -6.52 44.21
N GLN A 189 26.33 -6.62 45.42
CA GLN A 189 27.01 -7.13 46.58
C GLN A 189 27.37 -8.61 46.51
N ALA A 190 26.45 -9.44 45.96
CA ALA A 190 26.72 -10.86 45.75
C ALA A 190 27.86 -11.09 44.73
N LEU A 191 27.96 -10.28 43.69
CA LEU A 191 29.05 -10.32 42.74
C LEU A 191 30.35 -9.81 43.29
N SER A 192 30.35 -8.71 44.06
CA SER A 192 31.55 -8.12 44.67
C SER A 192 32.12 -8.97 45.80
N GLY A 193 31.29 -9.79 46.48
CA GLY A 193 31.74 -10.69 47.54
C GLY A 193 32.36 -12.00 47.04
N ASN A 194 32.21 -12.33 45.78
CA ASN A 194 32.63 -13.63 45.23
C ASN A 194 33.63 -13.53 44.06
N GLU A 195 34.33 -12.41 43.94
CA GLU A 195 35.30 -12.19 42.84
C GLU A 195 36.35 -13.27 42.71
N ALA A 196 36.85 -13.81 43.83
CA ALA A 196 37.84 -14.88 43.83
C ALA A 196 37.31 -16.23 43.29
N GLN A 197 36.03 -16.54 43.54
CA GLN A 197 35.36 -17.73 43.09
C GLN A 197 34.93 -17.66 41.61
N LEU A 198 34.52 -16.44 41.17
CA LEU A 198 34.25 -16.17 39.78
C LEU A 198 35.50 -16.29 38.89
N ASN A 199 36.63 -15.79 39.32
CA ASN A 199 37.91 -15.94 38.60
C ASN A 199 38.37 -17.40 38.55
N GLN A 200 38.14 -18.22 39.57
CA GLN A 200 38.40 -19.65 39.52
C GLN A 200 37.52 -20.43 38.52
N LEU A 201 36.27 -19.99 38.30
CA LEU A 201 35.37 -20.59 37.32
C LEU A 201 35.72 -20.20 35.88
N ILE A 202 36.33 -19.05 35.67
CA ILE A 202 36.77 -18.58 34.33
C ILE A 202 38.08 -19.22 33.92
N ASP A 203 38.96 -19.60 34.87
CA ASP A 203 40.29 -20.20 34.63
C ASP A 203 40.28 -21.75 34.59
N SER A 204 39.11 -22.38 34.74
CA SER A 204 38.91 -23.83 34.63
C SER A 204 38.24 -24.23 33.31
#